data_145ecf7c2f64218c2796e7052c171748
#
_entry.id   145ecf7c2f64218c2796e7052c171748
#
_cell.length_a   1.000
_cell.length_b   1.000
_cell.length_c   1.000
_cell.angle_alpha   90.00
_cell.angle_beta   90.00
_cell.angle_gamma   90.00
#
_symmetry.space_group_name_H-M   'P 1'
#
loop_
_entity.id
_entity.type
_entity.pdbx_description
1 polymer ?
#
loop_
_entity_poly.entity_id
_entity_poly.type
_entity_poly.pdbx_seq_one_letter_code
_entity_poly.pdbx_strand_id
1 'polypeptide(L)'
;MAVLPIVTVPDERLRTPSQKIGRIDAQTRRLAADMRETMIAAHGVGLAAPQVGVLRRLIVVGIPKDHDDDFPNGLDLTLVNPELVRFGGQQHGDEGCLSIPGWIGEVTRYERVTVRAQDLDGKEVRIKANGYLARILQHEIDHLDGILFTDRMADPTALRRVEVSAPDKELQEPALA
;
A
#
# COMPACT_ATOMS: atom_id res chain seq x y z
N MET A 1 -17.17 -8.31 -5.26
CA MET A 1 -15.86 -7.70 -5.08
C MET A 1 -15.13 -7.87 -6.39
N ALA A 2 -14.32 -6.92 -6.78
CA ALA A 2 -13.67 -6.91 -8.09
C ALA A 2 -12.19 -6.52 -7.95
N VAL A 3 -11.33 -7.16 -8.76
CA VAL A 3 -9.94 -6.73 -8.90
C VAL A 3 -9.91 -5.52 -9.84
N LEU A 4 -9.41 -4.40 -9.33
CA LEU A 4 -9.30 -3.14 -10.05
C LEU A 4 -7.97 -3.06 -10.81
N PRO A 5 -7.90 -2.36 -11.95
CA PRO A 5 -6.64 -2.11 -12.62
C PRO A 5 -5.74 -1.20 -11.76
N ILE A 6 -4.47 -1.58 -11.62
CA ILE A 6 -3.48 -0.77 -10.92
C ILE A 6 -2.91 0.26 -11.89
N VAL A 7 -2.94 1.51 -11.47
CA VAL A 7 -2.37 2.65 -12.18
C VAL A 7 -0.85 2.65 -11.97
N THR A 8 -0.09 2.81 -13.05
CA THR A 8 1.39 2.84 -13.01
C THR A 8 1.94 4.17 -13.48
N VAL A 9 3.18 4.50 -13.06
CA VAL A 9 3.88 5.68 -13.57
C VAL A 9 3.97 5.63 -15.10
N PRO A 10 3.86 6.77 -15.82
CA PRO A 10 3.86 8.15 -15.31
C PRO A 10 2.47 8.79 -15.12
N ASP A 11 1.45 8.04 -14.77
CA ASP A 11 0.08 8.55 -14.60
C ASP A 11 0.02 9.68 -13.56
N GLU A 12 -0.54 10.84 -13.92
CA GLU A 12 -0.61 12.03 -13.08
C GLU A 12 -1.43 11.86 -11.81
N ARG A 13 -2.36 10.89 -11.76
CA ARG A 13 -3.15 10.58 -10.57
C ARG A 13 -2.27 10.16 -9.40
N LEU A 14 -1.13 9.51 -9.67
CA LEU A 14 -0.16 9.11 -8.66
C LEU A 14 0.60 10.31 -8.05
N ARG A 15 0.53 11.47 -8.68
CA ARG A 15 1.16 12.71 -8.24
C ARG A 15 0.16 13.74 -7.70
N THR A 16 -1.12 13.39 -7.69
CA THR A 16 -2.20 14.28 -7.27
C THR A 16 -2.61 13.99 -5.83
N PRO A 17 -2.58 14.98 -4.93
CA PRO A 17 -3.06 14.80 -3.57
C PRO A 17 -4.51 14.36 -3.50
N SER A 18 -4.79 13.39 -2.66
CA SER A 18 -6.12 12.80 -2.49
C SER A 18 -7.00 13.61 -1.53
N GLN A 19 -8.28 13.66 -1.83
CA GLN A 19 -9.27 14.38 -1.03
C GLN A 19 -9.73 13.56 0.18
N LYS A 20 -10.00 14.25 1.30
CA LYS A 20 -10.60 13.63 2.49
C LYS A 20 -12.00 13.08 2.17
N ILE A 21 -12.31 11.94 2.76
CA ILE A 21 -13.63 11.33 2.72
C ILE A 21 -14.46 11.93 3.85
N GLY A 22 -15.48 12.72 3.51
CA GLY A 22 -16.34 13.34 4.50
C GLY A 22 -17.39 12.39 5.09
N ARG A 23 -17.90 11.45 4.29
CA ARG A 23 -18.87 10.43 4.69
C ARG A 23 -18.46 9.07 4.18
N ILE A 24 -18.46 8.09 5.07
CA ILE A 24 -18.18 6.68 4.74
C ILE A 24 -19.51 6.02 4.36
N ASP A 25 -19.76 5.98 3.08
CA ASP A 25 -20.98 5.41 2.49
C ASP A 25 -20.73 3.99 1.91
N ALA A 26 -21.76 3.43 1.28
CA ALA A 26 -21.68 2.12 0.64
C ALA A 26 -20.63 2.09 -0.50
N GLN A 27 -20.44 3.21 -1.20
CA GLN A 27 -19.43 3.31 -2.26
C GLN A 27 -18.00 3.25 -1.69
N THR A 28 -17.75 3.96 -0.58
CA THR A 28 -16.47 3.91 0.13
C THR A 28 -16.15 2.50 0.63
N ARG A 29 -17.15 1.81 1.23
CA ARG A 29 -17.00 0.42 1.70
C ARG A 29 -16.72 -0.55 0.55
N ARG A 30 -17.41 -0.39 -0.57
CA ARG A 30 -17.18 -1.20 -1.77
C ARG A 30 -15.78 -0.97 -2.32
N LEU A 31 -15.34 0.29 -2.45
CA LEU A 31 -13.98 0.62 -2.89
C LEU A 31 -12.92 -0.04 -2.00
N ALA A 32 -13.09 0.02 -0.68
CA ALA A 32 -12.17 -0.62 0.27
C ALA A 32 -12.07 -2.14 0.04
N ALA A 33 -13.22 -2.80 -0.18
CA ALA A 33 -13.26 -4.22 -0.46
C ALA A 33 -12.60 -4.58 -1.80
N ASP A 34 -12.86 -3.81 -2.86
CA ASP A 34 -12.27 -4.02 -4.18
C ASP A 34 -10.75 -3.73 -4.16
N MET A 35 -10.29 -2.70 -3.43
CA MET A 35 -8.87 -2.42 -3.20
C MET A 35 -8.16 -3.57 -2.48
N ARG A 36 -8.80 -4.14 -1.47
CA ARG A 36 -8.24 -5.27 -0.73
C ARG A 36 -8.04 -6.49 -1.63
N GLU A 37 -9.04 -6.86 -2.44
CA GLU A 37 -8.89 -7.93 -3.43
C GLU A 37 -7.79 -7.65 -4.44
N THR A 38 -7.71 -6.41 -4.91
CA THR A 38 -6.68 -5.95 -5.83
C THR A 38 -5.29 -6.11 -5.22
N MET A 39 -5.11 -5.66 -3.98
CA MET A 39 -3.85 -5.80 -3.23
C MET A 39 -3.42 -7.26 -3.12
N ILE A 40 -4.32 -8.15 -2.71
CA ILE A 40 -4.06 -9.58 -2.57
C ILE A 40 -3.71 -10.21 -3.92
N ALA A 41 -4.49 -9.93 -4.96
CA ALA A 41 -4.25 -10.46 -6.31
C ALA A 41 -2.91 -9.99 -6.90
N ALA A 42 -2.42 -8.81 -6.50
CA ALA A 42 -1.14 -8.27 -6.90
C ALA A 42 0.03 -8.65 -5.96
N HIS A 43 -0.20 -9.54 -4.97
CA HIS A 43 0.77 -9.92 -3.94
C HIS A 43 1.36 -8.72 -3.18
N GLY A 44 0.58 -7.65 -3.02
CA GLY A 44 0.96 -6.47 -2.26
C GLY A 44 0.64 -6.60 -0.78
N VAL A 45 1.29 -5.78 0.04
CA VAL A 45 1.05 -5.66 1.49
C VAL A 45 0.37 -4.35 1.87
N GLY A 46 0.25 -3.43 0.91
CA GLY A 46 -0.45 -2.16 1.01
C GLY A 46 -0.98 -1.70 -0.34
N LEU A 47 -2.05 -0.90 -0.33
CA LEU A 47 -2.59 -0.26 -1.53
C LEU A 47 -3.35 1.02 -1.13
N ALA A 48 -3.04 2.11 -1.80
CA ALA A 48 -3.72 3.39 -1.65
C ALA A 48 -4.70 3.64 -2.81
N ALA A 49 -5.80 4.34 -2.55
CA ALA A 49 -6.84 4.57 -3.53
C ALA A 49 -6.36 5.28 -4.84
N PRO A 50 -5.38 6.20 -4.82
CA PRO A 50 -4.80 6.74 -6.06
C PRO A 50 -4.21 5.66 -6.98
N GLN A 51 -3.70 4.56 -6.43
CA GLN A 51 -3.13 3.46 -7.22
C GLN A 51 -4.20 2.66 -7.99
N VAL A 52 -5.48 2.82 -7.65
CA VAL A 52 -6.60 2.32 -8.45
C VAL A 52 -7.38 3.46 -9.13
N GLY A 53 -6.75 4.61 -9.26
CA GLY A 53 -7.29 5.76 -10.00
C GLY A 53 -8.31 6.61 -9.23
N VAL A 54 -8.48 6.41 -7.92
CA VAL A 54 -9.48 7.10 -7.09
C VAL A 54 -8.77 8.05 -6.12
N LEU A 55 -8.90 9.36 -6.33
CA LEU A 55 -8.22 10.38 -5.53
C LEU A 55 -8.95 10.64 -4.19
N ARG A 56 -9.01 9.62 -3.34
CA ARG A 56 -9.62 9.66 -2.00
C ARG A 56 -8.62 9.16 -0.96
N ARG A 57 -8.68 9.72 0.25
CA ARG A 57 -7.79 9.31 1.36
C ARG A 57 -8.27 8.01 1.99
N LEU A 58 -7.95 6.90 1.32
CA LEU A 58 -8.26 5.54 1.74
C LEU A 58 -7.06 4.65 1.45
N ILE A 59 -6.65 3.85 2.42
CA ILE A 59 -5.62 2.83 2.27
C ILE A 59 -6.11 1.49 2.83
N VAL A 60 -5.60 0.41 2.25
CA VAL A 60 -5.70 -0.94 2.80
C VAL A 60 -4.30 -1.47 3.05
N VAL A 61 -4.12 -2.21 4.13
CA VAL A 61 -2.87 -2.88 4.49
C VAL A 61 -3.19 -4.31 4.86
N GLY A 62 -2.44 -5.26 4.30
CA GLY A 62 -2.61 -6.67 4.57
C GLY A 62 -1.26 -7.36 4.66
N ILE A 63 -0.86 -7.80 5.87
CA ILE A 63 0.32 -8.62 6.08
C ILE A 63 -0.17 -10.08 6.13
N PRO A 64 0.29 -10.95 5.22
CA PRO A 64 -0.09 -12.35 5.23
C PRO A 64 0.36 -13.02 6.54
N LYS A 65 -0.35 -14.10 6.92
CA LYS A 65 0.05 -14.94 8.03
C LYS A 65 1.48 -15.47 7.83
N ASP A 66 2.26 -15.52 8.90
CA ASP A 66 3.63 -16.01 8.92
C ASP A 66 4.61 -15.26 7.99
N HIS A 67 4.24 -14.05 7.54
CA HIS A 67 5.10 -13.19 6.72
C HIS A 67 6.02 -12.30 7.54
N ASP A 68 5.64 -11.94 8.75
CA ASP A 68 6.35 -11.06 9.67
C ASP A 68 6.20 -11.58 11.10
N ASP A 69 7.30 -11.65 11.83
CA ASP A 69 7.34 -12.21 13.20
C ASP A 69 6.48 -11.40 14.19
N ASP A 70 6.31 -10.09 13.95
CA ASP A 70 5.44 -9.24 14.77
C ASP A 70 3.95 -9.50 14.50
N PHE A 71 3.62 -10.14 13.36
CA PHE A 71 2.25 -10.45 12.93
C PHE A 71 2.08 -11.91 12.52
N PRO A 72 2.32 -12.87 13.41
CA PRO A 72 2.29 -14.32 13.08
C PRO A 72 0.91 -14.79 12.59
N ASN A 73 -0.17 -14.10 12.99
CA ASN A 73 -1.52 -14.37 12.50
C ASN A 73 -1.95 -13.50 11.30
N GLY A 74 -1.00 -12.71 10.77
CA GLY A 74 -1.27 -11.70 9.76
C GLY A 74 -1.94 -10.45 10.33
N LEU A 75 -2.08 -9.45 9.49
CA LEU A 75 -2.74 -8.17 9.80
C LEU A 75 -3.61 -7.75 8.64
N ASP A 76 -4.72 -7.09 8.96
CA ASP A 76 -5.64 -6.52 8.00
C ASP A 76 -6.21 -5.21 8.51
N LEU A 77 -5.91 -4.12 7.81
CA LEU A 77 -6.37 -2.78 8.14
C LEU A 77 -7.00 -2.11 6.93
N THR A 78 -8.08 -1.41 7.17
CA THR A 78 -8.65 -0.41 6.25
C THR A 78 -8.72 0.91 6.98
N LEU A 79 -8.03 1.93 6.47
CA LEU A 79 -7.89 3.22 7.12
C LEU A 79 -8.41 4.34 6.21
N VAL A 80 -9.39 5.07 6.71
CA VAL A 80 -10.00 6.25 6.07
C VAL A 80 -9.37 7.50 6.66
N ASN A 81 -8.96 8.44 5.81
CA ASN A 81 -8.32 9.70 6.20
C ASN A 81 -7.10 9.51 7.11
N PRO A 82 -6.18 8.58 6.81
CA PRO A 82 -5.02 8.37 7.66
C PRO A 82 -4.09 9.58 7.66
N GLU A 83 -3.56 9.91 8.85
CA GLU A 83 -2.60 10.99 9.08
C GLU A 83 -1.53 10.52 10.07
N LEU A 84 -0.26 10.81 9.79
CA LEU A 84 0.84 10.62 10.75
C LEU A 84 0.74 11.70 11.83
N VAL A 85 0.56 11.28 13.09
CA VAL A 85 0.43 12.22 14.22
C VAL A 85 1.61 12.18 15.19
N ARG A 86 2.39 11.09 15.19
CA ARG A 86 3.64 10.94 15.92
C ARG A 86 4.60 10.08 15.13
N PHE A 87 5.88 10.38 15.21
CA PHE A 87 6.92 9.61 14.54
C PHE A 87 8.26 9.78 15.25
N GLY A 88 9.16 8.82 15.09
CA GLY A 88 10.50 8.86 15.68
C GLY A 88 11.35 7.66 15.32
N GLY A 89 12.66 7.80 15.54
CA GLY A 89 13.64 6.84 15.09
C GLY A 89 13.82 6.86 13.57
N GLN A 90 14.72 6.03 13.07
CA GLN A 90 14.96 5.84 11.63
C GLN A 90 15.18 4.37 11.33
N GLN A 91 14.70 3.92 10.19
CA GLN A 91 14.95 2.61 9.63
C GLN A 91 15.32 2.76 8.15
N HIS A 92 16.23 1.94 7.68
CA HIS A 92 16.64 1.86 6.28
C HIS A 92 16.17 0.53 5.69
N GLY A 93 15.78 0.52 4.44
CA GLY A 93 15.40 -0.72 3.76
C GLY A 93 14.81 -0.47 2.39
N ASP A 94 14.75 -1.54 1.61
CA ASP A 94 14.23 -1.49 0.26
C ASP A 94 12.71 -1.34 0.25
N GLU A 95 12.23 -0.54 -0.69
CA GLU A 95 10.83 -0.43 -1.03
C GLU A 95 10.63 -0.68 -2.53
N GLY A 96 9.57 -1.40 -2.84
CA GLY A 96 8.97 -1.49 -4.15
C GLY A 96 7.56 -0.93 -4.13
N CYS A 97 6.95 -0.79 -5.28
CA CYS A 97 5.59 -0.28 -5.40
C CYS A 97 4.85 -0.94 -6.57
N LEU A 98 3.60 -1.34 -6.36
CA LEU A 98 2.75 -1.91 -7.41
C LEU A 98 2.55 -0.94 -8.59
N SER A 99 2.66 0.37 -8.32
CA SER A 99 2.59 1.43 -9.35
C SER A 99 3.93 1.70 -10.05
N ILE A 100 5.02 1.06 -9.61
CA ILE A 100 6.37 1.12 -10.22
C ILE A 100 6.89 -0.33 -10.35
N PRO A 101 6.25 -1.16 -11.17
CA PRO A 101 6.53 -2.60 -11.22
C PRO A 101 7.96 -2.90 -11.67
N GLY A 102 8.60 -3.86 -10.99
CA GLY A 102 9.95 -4.31 -11.33
C GLY A 102 11.09 -3.41 -10.83
N TRP A 103 10.80 -2.45 -9.97
CA TRP A 103 11.81 -1.55 -9.41
C TRP A 103 11.75 -1.50 -7.89
N ILE A 104 12.93 -1.49 -7.26
CA ILE A 104 13.10 -1.29 -5.82
C ILE A 104 14.20 -0.27 -5.56
N GLY A 105 14.13 0.38 -4.40
CA GLY A 105 15.16 1.31 -3.96
C GLY A 105 15.19 1.44 -2.45
N GLU A 106 16.37 1.81 -1.92
CA GLU A 106 16.53 2.04 -0.50
C GLU A 106 15.88 3.34 -0.06
N VAL A 107 15.04 3.26 0.96
CA VAL A 107 14.31 4.39 1.53
C VAL A 107 14.51 4.45 3.05
N THR A 108 14.79 5.65 3.55
CA THR A 108 14.80 5.93 4.98
C THR A 108 13.40 6.32 5.43
N ARG A 109 12.88 5.64 6.46
CA ARG A 109 11.59 5.90 7.07
C ARG A 109 11.73 6.10 8.58
N TYR A 110 10.69 6.65 9.21
CA TYR A 110 10.58 6.60 10.65
C TYR A 110 10.40 5.16 11.14
N GLU A 111 11.16 4.78 12.16
CA GLU A 111 11.09 3.46 12.78
C GLU A 111 9.76 3.23 13.50
N ARG A 112 9.26 4.27 14.16
CA ARG A 112 8.02 4.24 14.93
C ARG A 112 7.10 5.34 14.47
N VAL A 113 5.83 4.98 14.24
CA VAL A 113 4.78 5.95 13.87
C VAL A 113 3.51 5.73 14.67
N THR A 114 2.73 6.78 14.81
CA THR A 114 1.32 6.69 15.21
C THR A 114 0.49 7.33 14.11
N VAL A 115 -0.41 6.54 13.54
CA VAL A 115 -1.37 6.97 12.53
C VAL A 115 -2.73 7.18 13.20
N ARG A 116 -3.33 8.35 13.01
CA ARG A 116 -4.74 8.62 13.31
C ARG A 116 -5.54 8.45 12.04
N ALA A 117 -6.64 7.73 12.11
CA ALA A 117 -7.53 7.46 10.99
C ALA A 117 -8.96 7.22 11.47
N GLN A 118 -9.85 6.90 10.55
CA GLN A 118 -11.16 6.33 10.84
C GLN A 118 -11.22 4.90 10.29
N ASP A 119 -11.93 4.02 11.01
CA ASP A 119 -12.34 2.73 10.43
C ASP A 119 -13.54 2.93 9.47
N LEU A 120 -14.01 1.82 8.87
CA LEU A 120 -15.15 1.87 7.94
C LEU A 120 -16.48 2.23 8.65
N ASP A 121 -16.55 2.18 9.96
CA ASP A 121 -17.74 2.61 10.71
C ASP A 121 -17.68 4.09 11.11
N GLY A 122 -16.61 4.79 10.70
CA GLY A 122 -16.38 6.20 10.99
C GLY A 122 -15.82 6.48 12.37
N LYS A 123 -15.48 5.43 13.13
CA LYS A 123 -14.87 5.56 14.44
C LYS A 123 -13.39 5.95 14.31
N GLU A 124 -12.95 6.93 15.10
CA GLU A 124 -11.52 7.27 15.16
C GLU A 124 -10.73 6.11 15.73
N VAL A 125 -9.65 5.76 15.02
CA VAL A 125 -8.68 4.75 15.43
C VAL A 125 -7.27 5.33 15.45
N ARG A 126 -6.42 4.79 16.33
CA ARG A 126 -5.01 5.15 16.41
C ARG A 126 -4.17 3.89 16.35
N ILE A 127 -3.41 3.78 15.28
CA ILE A 127 -2.50 2.66 15.02
C ILE A 127 -1.09 3.07 15.43
N LYS A 128 -0.52 2.39 16.42
CA LYS A 128 0.89 2.49 16.76
C LYS A 128 1.62 1.38 16.02
N ALA A 129 2.62 1.73 15.24
CA ALA A 129 3.36 0.81 14.41
C ALA A 129 4.87 1.02 14.54
N ASN A 130 5.61 -0.08 14.42
CA ASN A 130 7.07 -0.12 14.40
C ASN A 130 7.53 -0.87 13.15
N GLY A 131 8.81 -0.74 12.80
CA GLY A 131 9.47 -1.56 11.79
C GLY A 131 8.69 -1.65 10.47
N TYR A 132 8.39 -2.88 10.05
CA TYR A 132 7.78 -3.15 8.74
C TYR A 132 6.40 -2.50 8.58
N LEU A 133 5.50 -2.64 9.57
CA LEU A 133 4.19 -1.99 9.50
C LEU A 133 4.30 -0.46 9.45
N ALA A 134 5.26 0.12 10.21
CA ALA A 134 5.48 1.57 10.16
C ALA A 134 5.93 2.03 8.77
N ARG A 135 6.75 1.23 8.07
CA ARG A 135 7.18 1.47 6.69
C ARG A 135 5.99 1.45 5.73
N ILE A 136 5.17 0.39 5.78
CA ILE A 136 3.99 0.24 4.92
C ILE A 136 3.04 1.44 5.10
N LEU A 137 2.70 1.79 6.34
CA LEU A 137 1.78 2.91 6.60
C LEU A 137 2.31 4.25 6.05
N GLN A 138 3.61 4.51 6.17
CA GLN A 138 4.22 5.72 5.61
C GLN A 138 4.19 5.71 4.07
N HIS A 139 4.47 4.55 3.46
CA HIS A 139 4.42 4.38 2.01
C HIS A 139 3.01 4.66 1.46
N GLU A 140 1.99 4.07 2.07
CA GLU A 140 0.60 4.24 1.61
C GLU A 140 0.07 5.67 1.86
N ILE A 141 0.48 6.31 2.96
CA ILE A 141 0.11 7.71 3.23
C ILE A 141 0.80 8.65 2.23
N ASP A 142 2.05 8.40 1.86
CA ASP A 142 2.74 9.15 0.82
C ASP A 142 1.96 9.14 -0.50
N HIS A 143 1.42 8.00 -0.93
CA HIS A 143 0.56 7.92 -2.11
C HIS A 143 -0.65 8.83 -2.04
N LEU A 144 -1.25 9.00 -0.85
CA LEU A 144 -2.37 9.93 -0.65
C LEU A 144 -1.97 11.39 -0.80
N ASP A 145 -0.70 11.69 -0.64
CA ASP A 145 -0.13 13.04 -0.77
C ASP A 145 0.56 13.26 -2.13
N GLY A 146 0.45 12.29 -3.07
CA GLY A 146 1.05 12.34 -4.40
C GLY A 146 2.57 12.12 -4.40
N ILE A 147 3.09 11.49 -3.36
CA ILE A 147 4.52 11.20 -3.16
C ILE A 147 4.77 9.71 -3.47
N LEU A 148 5.83 9.40 -4.21
CA LEU A 148 6.27 8.05 -4.49
C LEU A 148 7.51 7.71 -3.65
N PHE A 149 7.79 6.42 -3.44
CA PHE A 149 8.98 6.01 -2.69
C PHE A 149 10.28 6.52 -3.31
N THR A 150 10.31 6.68 -4.65
CA THR A 150 11.44 7.24 -5.39
C THR A 150 11.79 8.68 -4.96
N ASP A 151 10.81 9.45 -4.47
CA ASP A 151 11.02 10.81 -3.97
C ASP A 151 11.65 10.82 -2.56
N ARG A 152 11.62 9.68 -1.87
CA ARG A 152 12.19 9.47 -0.54
C ARG A 152 13.58 8.84 -0.57
N MET A 153 14.03 8.38 -1.74
CA MET A 153 15.38 7.84 -1.91
C MET A 153 16.42 8.95 -1.72
N ALA A 154 17.48 8.66 -0.97
CA ALA A 154 18.62 9.58 -0.81
C ALA A 154 19.40 9.73 -2.13
N ASP A 155 19.47 8.66 -2.90
CA ASP A 155 20.06 8.61 -4.24
C ASP A 155 19.08 8.00 -5.24
N PRO A 156 18.39 8.81 -6.04
CA PRO A 156 17.46 8.32 -7.06
C PRO A 156 18.12 7.43 -8.12
N THR A 157 19.45 7.52 -8.29
CA THR A 157 20.18 6.68 -9.27
C THR A 157 20.43 5.27 -8.77
N ALA A 158 20.26 5.03 -7.46
CA ALA A 158 20.36 3.72 -6.83
C ALA A 158 19.10 2.84 -7.00
N LEU A 159 18.16 3.25 -7.85
CA LEU A 159 17.01 2.44 -8.21
C LEU A 159 17.45 1.16 -8.92
N ARG A 160 17.02 0.00 -8.43
CA ARG A 160 17.44 -1.32 -8.92
C ARG A 160 16.26 -2.04 -9.55
N ARG A 161 16.54 -2.73 -10.65
CA ARG A 161 15.56 -3.59 -11.28
C ARG A 161 15.50 -4.95 -10.59
N VAL A 162 14.31 -5.44 -10.32
CA VAL A 162 14.08 -6.82 -9.85
C VAL A 162 13.25 -7.55 -10.90
N GLU A 163 13.60 -8.83 -11.13
CA GLU A 163 12.75 -9.68 -11.96
C GLU A 163 11.48 -9.99 -11.17
N VAL A 164 10.36 -9.49 -11.65
CA VAL A 164 9.05 -9.91 -11.16
C VAL A 164 8.80 -11.29 -11.76
N SER A 165 8.90 -12.35 -10.96
CA SER A 165 8.48 -13.67 -11.38
C SER A 165 7.02 -13.56 -11.85
N ALA A 166 6.78 -13.86 -13.12
CA ALA A 166 5.41 -13.97 -13.60
C ALA A 166 4.69 -15.02 -12.73
N PRO A 167 3.43 -14.79 -12.32
CA PRO A 167 2.69 -15.82 -11.61
C PRO A 167 2.72 -17.09 -12.46
N ASP A 168 3.05 -18.22 -11.85
CA ASP A 168 3.10 -19.52 -12.49
C ASP A 168 1.82 -19.72 -13.30
N LYS A 169 1.94 -19.67 -14.63
CA LYS A 169 0.94 -20.25 -15.50
C LYS A 169 1.06 -21.75 -15.26
N GLU A 170 0.16 -22.29 -14.44
CA GLU A 170 -0.08 -23.73 -14.45
C GLU A 170 -0.19 -24.17 -15.91
N LEU A 171 0.84 -24.89 -16.36
CA LEU A 171 0.83 -25.59 -17.63
C LEU A 171 -0.31 -26.62 -17.55
N GLN A 172 -1.47 -26.27 -18.08
CA GLN A 172 -2.45 -27.27 -18.44
C GLN A 172 -1.84 -28.08 -19.56
N GLU A 173 -1.28 -29.25 -19.21
CA GLU A 173 -0.94 -30.28 -20.20
C GLU A 173 -2.23 -30.65 -20.96
N PRO A 174 -2.21 -30.62 -22.30
CA PRO A 174 -3.34 -31.13 -23.06
C PRO A 174 -3.46 -32.62 -22.82
N ALA A 175 -4.59 -33.07 -22.32
CA ALA A 175 -4.93 -34.47 -22.24
C ALA A 175 -4.88 -35.06 -23.67
N LEU A 176 -3.91 -35.92 -23.90
CA LEU A 176 -3.85 -36.79 -25.11
C LEU A 176 -4.95 -37.84 -24.97
N ALA A 177 -5.90 -37.78 -25.91
CA ALA A 177 -6.89 -38.82 -26.15
C ALA A 177 -6.27 -40.03 -26.82
#